data_0f0fddc0410ef5766977128f844ad02c
#
_entry.id   0f0fddc0410ef5766977128f844ad02c
#
_cell.length_a   1.000
_cell.length_b   1.000
_cell.length_c   1.000
_cell.angle_alpha   90.00
_cell.angle_beta   90.00
_cell.angle_gamma   90.00
#
_symmetry.space_group_name_H-M   'P 1'
#
loop_
_entity.id
_entity.type
_entity.pdbx_description
1 polymer ?
#
loop_
_entity_poly.entity_id
_entity_poly.type
_entity_poly.pdbx_seq_one_letter_code
_entity_poly.pdbx_strand_id
1 'polypeptide(L)'
;MRWATRAGVHIDRAACAWLIRRFIDPSAEFVFVADPADVPDDATAFDMRGADLSHHIGPDGSEDCSFETILSRYDLTDPVLWHLARAVHEADLDDERYDAPEARGLDTVTRGLSMVATDEQVLHTTALIFDGLYEFHRRAMVTGREPA
;
A
#
# COMPACT_ATOMS: atom_id res chain seq x y z
N MET A 1 -10.14 9.90 11.25
CA MET A 1 -9.19 10.90 10.73
C MET A 1 -9.28 10.93 9.21
N ARG A 2 -9.07 12.07 8.60
CA ARG A 2 -9.09 12.18 7.13
C ARG A 2 -7.69 11.97 6.56
N TRP A 3 -7.64 11.19 5.50
CA TRP A 3 -6.41 10.85 4.77
C TRP A 3 -6.61 11.18 3.31
N ALA A 4 -5.68 11.88 2.70
CA ALA A 4 -5.81 12.31 1.32
C ALA A 4 -4.74 11.67 0.43
N THR A 5 -5.15 11.24 -0.75
CA THR A 5 -4.23 10.71 -1.76
C THR A 5 -4.71 11.11 -3.15
N ARG A 6 -3.86 10.88 -4.14
CA ARG A 6 -4.19 11.21 -5.52
C ARG A 6 -5.22 10.23 -6.08
N ALA A 7 -6.16 10.76 -6.86
CA ALA A 7 -7.11 9.96 -7.63
C ALA A 7 -6.39 9.03 -8.63
N GLY A 8 -7.03 7.92 -8.99
CA GLY A 8 -6.44 6.89 -9.84
C GLY A 8 -5.64 5.89 -9.00
N VAL A 9 -6.34 5.06 -8.21
CA VAL A 9 -5.71 4.16 -7.24
C VAL A 9 -5.10 2.94 -7.93
N HIS A 10 -3.79 2.79 -7.78
CA HIS A 10 -3.01 1.60 -8.15
C HIS A 10 -2.51 0.88 -6.90
N ILE A 11 -1.59 -0.09 -7.07
CA ILE A 11 -1.26 -1.04 -6.00
C ILE A 11 -0.68 -0.42 -4.74
N ASP A 12 0.33 0.46 -4.83
CA ASP A 12 0.95 1.03 -3.63
C ASP A 12 -0.06 1.87 -2.84
N ARG A 13 -0.84 2.69 -3.54
CA ARG A 13 -1.88 3.53 -2.94
C ARG A 13 -2.98 2.70 -2.29
N ALA A 14 -3.44 1.64 -2.95
CA ALA A 14 -4.43 0.71 -2.40
C ALA A 14 -3.90 -0.02 -1.17
N ALA A 15 -2.66 -0.49 -1.20
CA ALA A 15 -2.01 -1.15 -0.08
C ALA A 15 -1.81 -0.19 1.11
N CYS A 16 -1.42 1.06 0.85
CA CYS A 16 -1.30 2.09 1.88
C CYS A 16 -2.63 2.36 2.57
N ALA A 17 -3.72 2.50 1.81
CA ALA A 17 -5.05 2.73 2.36
C ALA A 17 -5.50 1.55 3.25
N TRP A 18 -5.28 0.31 2.81
CA TRP A 18 -5.53 -0.88 3.59
C TRP A 18 -4.72 -0.89 4.89
N LEU A 19 -3.42 -0.62 4.81
CA LEU A 19 -2.51 -0.56 5.97
C LEU A 19 -2.97 0.47 7.00
N ILE A 20 -3.31 1.67 6.53
CA ILE A 20 -3.81 2.76 7.37
C ILE A 20 -5.07 2.31 8.12
N ARG A 21 -6.07 1.80 7.41
CA ARG A 21 -7.35 1.43 8.04
C ARG A 21 -7.23 0.23 8.96
N ARG A 22 -6.38 -0.73 8.63
CA ARG A 22 -6.23 -1.97 9.40
C ARG A 22 -5.36 -1.83 10.65
N PHE A 23 -4.29 -1.03 10.59
CA PHE A 23 -3.24 -1.03 11.59
C PHE A 23 -2.97 0.32 12.24
N ILE A 24 -3.47 1.41 11.69
CA ILE A 24 -3.18 2.77 12.17
C ILE A 24 -4.45 3.48 12.62
N ASP A 25 -5.45 3.58 11.74
CA ASP A 25 -6.69 4.34 11.97
C ASP A 25 -7.90 3.57 11.45
N PRO A 26 -8.56 2.75 12.29
CA PRO A 26 -9.74 1.98 11.87
C PRO A 26 -10.91 2.82 11.37
N SER A 27 -10.94 4.10 11.74
CA SER A 27 -11.98 5.07 11.33
C SER A 27 -11.53 5.96 10.18
N ALA A 28 -10.46 5.59 9.46
CA ALA A 28 -9.91 6.38 8.36
C ALA A 28 -10.97 6.68 7.29
N GLU A 29 -11.07 7.96 6.92
CA GLU A 29 -11.84 8.44 5.79
C GLU A 29 -10.88 8.90 4.70
N PHE A 30 -11.02 8.33 3.50
CA PHE A 30 -10.13 8.65 2.38
C PHE A 30 -10.74 9.70 1.46
N VAL A 31 -9.93 10.68 1.09
CA VAL A 31 -10.25 11.75 0.14
C VAL A 31 -9.31 11.63 -1.05
N PHE A 32 -9.88 11.64 -2.25
CA PHE A 32 -9.11 11.55 -3.49
C PHE A 32 -9.04 12.93 -4.15
N VAL A 33 -7.82 13.37 -4.45
CA VAL A 33 -7.58 14.69 -5.03
C VAL A 33 -6.90 14.56 -6.40
N ALA A 34 -7.18 15.51 -7.28
CA ALA A 34 -6.53 15.56 -8.58
C ALA A 34 -5.13 16.17 -8.50
N ASP A 35 -4.92 17.12 -7.59
CA ASP A 35 -3.67 17.84 -7.40
C ASP A 35 -3.28 17.86 -5.92
N PRO A 36 -1.99 17.71 -5.57
CA PRO A 36 -1.54 17.85 -4.18
C PRO A 36 -1.95 19.15 -3.49
N ALA A 37 -2.13 20.24 -4.26
CA ALA A 37 -2.60 21.51 -3.73
C ALA A 37 -4.04 21.47 -3.20
N ASP A 38 -4.82 20.47 -3.61
CA ASP A 38 -6.23 20.30 -3.22
C ASP A 38 -6.39 19.49 -1.93
N VAL A 39 -5.30 19.07 -1.30
CA VAL A 39 -5.36 18.32 -0.03
C VAL A 39 -5.99 19.21 1.05
N PRO A 40 -7.08 18.75 1.71
CA PRO A 40 -7.67 19.50 2.81
C PRO A 40 -6.69 19.71 3.97
N ASP A 41 -6.75 20.88 4.61
CA ASP A 41 -5.85 21.23 5.73
C ASP A 41 -5.96 20.25 6.92
N ASP A 42 -7.11 19.60 7.08
CA ASP A 42 -7.36 18.62 8.14
C ASP A 42 -7.05 17.18 7.75
N ALA A 43 -6.48 16.95 6.57
CA ALA A 43 -6.15 15.61 6.06
C ALA A 43 -4.64 15.35 6.07
N THR A 44 -4.28 14.11 6.37
CA THR A 44 -2.90 13.62 6.21
C THR A 44 -2.73 13.06 4.81
N ALA A 45 -1.78 13.60 4.06
CA ALA A 45 -1.49 13.15 2.70
C ALA A 45 -0.60 11.89 2.70
N PHE A 46 -0.88 10.97 1.76
CA PHE A 46 -0.05 9.79 1.55
C PHE A 46 0.03 9.41 0.07
N ASP A 47 1.11 8.73 -0.30
CA ASP A 47 1.38 8.22 -1.65
C ASP A 47 1.13 9.26 -2.75
N MET A 48 1.70 10.44 -2.58
CA MET A 48 1.65 11.51 -3.56
C MET A 48 2.87 12.43 -3.44
N ARG A 49 3.16 13.15 -4.51
CA ARG A 49 4.28 14.09 -4.54
C ARG A 49 4.15 15.14 -3.43
N GLY A 50 5.22 15.33 -2.67
CA GLY A 50 5.29 16.31 -1.59
C GLY A 50 4.74 15.84 -0.26
N ALA A 51 4.14 14.64 -0.18
CA ALA A 51 3.71 14.07 1.09
C ALA A 51 4.89 13.41 1.82
N ASP A 52 4.90 13.50 3.15
CA ASP A 52 5.91 12.82 3.98
C ASP A 52 5.74 11.29 3.90
N LEU A 53 4.50 10.82 3.81
CA LEU A 53 4.15 9.41 3.67
C LEU A 53 4.12 9.00 2.20
N SER A 54 5.28 9.09 1.54
CA SER A 54 5.45 8.82 0.12
C SER A 54 6.74 8.05 -0.11
N HIS A 55 7.12 7.86 -1.37
CA HIS A 55 8.40 7.26 -1.72
C HIS A 55 9.55 7.99 -1.03
N HIS A 56 10.52 7.23 -0.53
CA HIS A 56 11.67 7.76 0.18
C HIS A 56 12.95 7.17 -0.39
N ILE A 57 13.92 8.04 -0.65
CA ILE A 57 15.26 7.62 -1.09
C ILE A 57 16.18 7.63 0.13
N GLY A 58 16.72 6.45 0.49
CA GLY A 58 17.63 6.28 1.60
C GLY A 58 19.05 6.79 1.30
N PRO A 59 19.93 6.80 2.33
CA PRO A 59 21.32 7.25 2.17
C PRO A 59 22.14 6.44 1.17
N ASP A 60 21.78 5.17 0.95
CA ASP A 60 22.43 4.27 0.00
C ASP A 60 21.90 4.43 -1.44
N GLY A 61 20.95 5.35 -1.67
CA GLY A 61 20.32 5.58 -2.96
C GLY A 61 19.18 4.61 -3.29
N SER A 62 18.87 3.65 -2.42
CA SER A 62 17.70 2.78 -2.60
C SER A 62 16.42 3.56 -2.36
N GLU A 63 15.36 3.21 -3.10
CA GLU A 63 14.06 3.85 -2.97
C GLU A 63 13.09 2.91 -2.26
N ASP A 64 12.39 3.42 -1.25
CA ASP A 64 11.28 2.73 -0.61
C ASP A 64 9.97 3.19 -1.24
N CYS A 65 9.03 2.26 -1.44
CA CYS A 65 7.67 2.64 -1.82
C CYS A 65 6.92 3.27 -0.64
N SER A 66 5.77 3.86 -0.90
CA SER A 66 4.99 4.54 0.14
C SER A 66 4.55 3.58 1.25
N PHE A 67 4.23 2.33 0.91
CA PHE A 67 3.88 1.30 1.90
C PHE A 67 5.01 1.08 2.92
N GLU A 68 6.24 0.92 2.44
CA GLU A 68 7.42 0.76 3.30
C GLU A 68 7.67 2.01 4.16
N THR A 69 7.51 3.19 3.58
CA THR A 69 7.64 4.46 4.31
C THR A 69 6.64 4.55 5.46
N ILE A 70 5.39 4.16 5.25
CA ILE A 70 4.36 4.16 6.30
C ILE A 70 4.69 3.15 7.39
N LEU A 71 5.12 1.94 7.03
CA LEU A 71 5.56 0.95 8.01
C LEU A 71 6.64 1.51 8.95
N SER A 72 7.65 2.14 8.39
CA SER A 72 8.75 2.74 9.16
C SER A 72 8.28 3.92 10.00
N ARG A 73 7.47 4.80 9.44
CA ARG A 73 7.02 6.03 10.11
C ARG A 73 6.13 5.74 11.32
N TYR A 74 5.33 4.68 11.27
CA TYR A 74 4.43 4.29 12.35
C TYR A 74 4.98 3.14 13.21
N ASP A 75 6.25 2.80 13.08
CA ASP A 75 6.93 1.73 13.85
C ASP A 75 6.18 0.38 13.80
N LEU A 76 5.64 0.05 12.63
CA LEU A 76 4.94 -1.22 12.42
C LEU A 76 5.97 -2.32 12.14
N THR A 77 6.20 -3.16 13.15
CA THR A 77 7.27 -4.17 13.14
C THR A 77 6.80 -5.58 12.82
N ASP A 78 5.51 -5.77 12.51
CA ASP A 78 4.95 -7.06 12.14
C ASP A 78 5.68 -7.64 10.92
N PRO A 79 6.37 -8.79 11.05
CA PRO A 79 7.12 -9.37 9.93
C PRO A 79 6.25 -9.75 8.73
N VAL A 80 4.96 -10.03 8.94
CA VAL A 80 4.02 -10.30 7.84
C VAL A 80 3.83 -9.06 6.99
N LEU A 81 3.67 -7.88 7.61
CA LEU A 81 3.55 -6.62 6.88
C LEU A 81 4.80 -6.31 6.05
N TRP A 82 5.99 -6.56 6.61
CA TRP A 82 7.24 -6.37 5.88
C TRP A 82 7.41 -7.39 4.75
N HIS A 83 6.83 -8.58 4.89
CA HIS A 83 6.80 -9.54 3.78
C HIS A 83 5.85 -9.08 2.66
N LEU A 84 4.67 -8.55 3.01
CA LEU A 84 3.77 -7.94 2.03
C LEU A 84 4.41 -6.76 1.31
N ALA A 85 5.20 -5.97 2.03
CA ALA A 85 5.91 -4.82 1.48
C ALA A 85 6.77 -5.20 0.27
N ARG A 86 7.33 -6.41 0.24
CA ARG A 86 8.14 -6.90 -0.89
C ARG A 86 7.32 -6.99 -2.18
N ALA A 87 6.10 -7.51 -2.10
CA ALA A 87 5.21 -7.61 -3.26
C ALA A 87 4.73 -6.23 -3.72
N VAL A 88 4.38 -5.36 -2.79
CA VAL A 88 3.95 -3.98 -3.11
C VAL A 88 5.10 -3.20 -3.74
N HIS A 89 6.30 -3.27 -3.18
CA HIS A 89 7.50 -2.63 -3.70
C HIS A 89 7.80 -3.08 -5.12
N GLU A 90 7.85 -4.38 -5.35
CA GLU A 90 8.18 -4.96 -6.66
C GLU A 90 7.13 -4.61 -7.73
N ALA A 91 5.86 -4.59 -7.35
CA ALA A 91 4.78 -4.19 -8.24
C ALA A 91 4.85 -2.71 -8.64
N ASP A 92 5.33 -1.85 -7.76
CA ASP A 92 5.33 -0.40 -7.94
C ASP A 92 6.65 0.14 -8.52
N LEU A 93 7.80 -0.35 -8.06
CA LEU A 93 9.11 0.22 -8.40
C LEU A 93 9.90 -0.53 -9.47
N ASP A 94 9.63 -1.79 -9.71
CA ASP A 94 10.30 -2.61 -10.76
C ASP A 94 11.85 -2.44 -10.76
N ASP A 95 12.44 -2.43 -9.56
CA ASP A 95 13.89 -2.26 -9.36
C ASP A 95 14.63 -3.58 -9.08
N GLU A 96 13.96 -4.70 -9.25
CA GLU A 96 14.47 -6.06 -9.03
C GLU A 96 15.01 -6.31 -7.60
N ARG A 97 14.62 -5.48 -6.64
CA ARG A 97 15.08 -5.57 -5.25
C ARG A 97 14.58 -6.84 -4.55
N TYR A 98 13.38 -7.30 -4.89
CA TYR A 98 12.73 -8.46 -4.29
C TYR A 98 12.28 -9.45 -5.37
N ASP A 99 12.13 -10.71 -4.97
CA ASP A 99 11.49 -11.76 -5.76
C ASP A 99 10.16 -12.11 -5.11
N ALA A 100 9.09 -11.43 -5.54
CA ALA A 100 7.73 -11.62 -5.03
C ALA A 100 6.83 -12.10 -6.17
N PRO A 101 6.50 -13.40 -6.23
CA PRO A 101 5.76 -13.97 -7.36
C PRO A 101 4.39 -13.33 -7.60
N GLU A 102 3.73 -12.86 -6.55
CA GLU A 102 2.40 -12.22 -6.64
C GLU A 102 2.42 -10.77 -7.15
N ALA A 103 3.58 -10.11 -7.19
CA ALA A 103 3.67 -8.68 -7.48
C ALA A 103 3.07 -8.30 -8.82
N ARG A 104 3.42 -9.00 -9.88
CA ARG A 104 2.92 -8.71 -11.23
C ARG A 104 1.40 -8.91 -11.35
N GLY A 105 0.88 -9.97 -10.73
CA GLY A 105 -0.55 -10.26 -10.71
C GLY A 105 -1.34 -9.18 -9.97
N LEU A 106 -0.85 -8.76 -8.81
CA LEU A 106 -1.45 -7.68 -8.02
C LEU A 106 -1.44 -6.35 -8.77
N ASP A 107 -0.34 -6.01 -9.42
CA ASP A 107 -0.25 -4.78 -10.23
C ASP A 107 -1.26 -4.81 -11.40
N THR A 108 -1.33 -5.91 -12.13
CA THR A 108 -2.26 -6.06 -13.25
C THR A 108 -3.71 -5.94 -12.81
N VAL A 109 -4.07 -6.62 -11.71
CA VAL A 109 -5.45 -6.60 -11.19
C VAL A 109 -5.84 -5.22 -10.69
N THR A 110 -4.98 -4.56 -9.94
CA THR A 110 -5.29 -3.21 -9.41
C THR A 110 -5.37 -2.16 -10.50
N ARG A 111 -4.52 -2.23 -11.51
CA ARG A 111 -4.64 -1.35 -12.70
C ARG A 111 -5.95 -1.59 -13.44
N GLY A 112 -6.33 -2.85 -13.63
CA GLY A 112 -7.60 -3.20 -14.27
C GLY A 112 -8.81 -2.70 -13.49
N LEU A 113 -8.81 -2.86 -12.16
CA LEU A 113 -9.86 -2.32 -11.30
C LEU A 113 -9.98 -0.80 -11.42
N SER A 114 -8.86 -0.10 -11.46
CA SER A 114 -8.84 1.36 -11.62
C SER A 114 -9.45 1.83 -12.95
N MET A 115 -9.46 0.98 -13.97
CA MET A 115 -10.06 1.29 -15.27
C MET A 115 -11.59 1.17 -15.29
N VAL A 116 -12.17 0.36 -14.40
CA VAL A 116 -13.60 -0.01 -14.46
C VAL A 116 -14.39 0.37 -13.20
N ALA A 117 -13.72 0.86 -12.16
CA ALA A 117 -14.33 1.16 -10.87
C ALA A 117 -13.90 2.52 -10.35
N THR A 118 -14.67 3.08 -9.40
CA THR A 118 -14.28 4.30 -8.68
C THR A 118 -13.14 3.99 -7.71
N ASP A 119 -12.42 5.02 -7.27
CA ASP A 119 -11.33 4.85 -6.29
C ASP A 119 -11.84 4.20 -4.99
N GLU A 120 -13.02 4.58 -4.50
CA GLU A 120 -13.63 3.96 -3.31
C GLU A 120 -13.93 2.48 -3.52
N GLN A 121 -14.43 2.11 -4.70
CA GLN A 121 -14.69 0.70 -5.04
C GLN A 121 -13.39 -0.09 -5.13
N VAL A 122 -12.33 0.49 -5.70
CA VAL A 122 -11.01 -0.13 -5.74
C VAL A 122 -10.50 -0.40 -4.32
N LEU A 123 -10.57 0.59 -3.43
CA LEU A 123 -10.15 0.41 -2.04
C LEU A 123 -10.96 -0.68 -1.32
N HIS A 124 -12.27 -0.71 -1.55
CA HIS A 124 -13.14 -1.72 -0.93
C HIS A 124 -12.78 -3.14 -1.39
N THR A 125 -12.57 -3.32 -2.69
CA THR A 125 -12.25 -4.63 -3.27
C THR A 125 -10.83 -5.07 -2.88
N THR A 126 -9.85 -4.19 -2.97
CA THR A 126 -8.46 -4.51 -2.65
C THR A 126 -8.23 -4.76 -1.16
N ALA A 127 -9.05 -4.19 -0.28
CA ALA A 127 -8.97 -4.47 1.15
C ALA A 127 -9.10 -5.97 1.46
N LEU A 128 -10.04 -6.64 0.83
CA LEU A 128 -10.22 -8.09 0.99
C LEU A 128 -9.04 -8.88 0.37
N ILE A 129 -8.52 -8.42 -0.75
CA ILE A 129 -7.35 -9.04 -1.39
C ILE A 129 -6.13 -8.96 -0.45
N PHE A 130 -5.86 -7.80 0.14
CA PHE A 130 -4.75 -7.64 1.08
C PHE A 130 -4.98 -8.40 2.39
N ASP A 131 -6.21 -8.49 2.89
CA ASP A 131 -6.54 -9.33 4.03
C ASP A 131 -6.19 -10.80 3.74
N GLY A 132 -6.52 -11.29 2.56
CA GLY A 132 -6.20 -12.65 2.12
C GLY A 132 -4.70 -12.87 1.99
N LEU A 133 -3.99 -11.93 1.38
CA LEU A 133 -2.53 -12.00 1.22
C LEU A 133 -1.83 -11.99 2.59
N TYR A 134 -2.26 -11.13 3.49
CA TYR A 134 -1.75 -11.07 4.86
C TYR A 134 -1.92 -12.41 5.58
N GLU A 135 -3.12 -12.99 5.54
CA GLU A 135 -3.41 -14.24 6.23
C GLU A 135 -2.64 -15.43 5.63
N PHE A 136 -2.48 -15.47 4.31
CA PHE A 136 -1.66 -16.49 3.65
C PHE A 136 -0.23 -16.48 4.18
N HIS A 137 0.42 -15.32 4.19
CA HIS A 137 1.80 -15.21 4.65
C HIS A 137 1.93 -15.37 6.16
N ARG A 138 0.94 -14.94 6.93
CA ARG A 138 0.91 -15.17 8.38
C ARG A 138 0.93 -16.67 8.69
N ARG A 139 0.07 -17.43 8.04
CA ARG A 139 0.03 -18.90 8.23
C ARG A 139 1.32 -19.56 7.77
N ALA A 140 1.87 -19.15 6.65
CA ALA A 140 3.14 -19.65 6.14
C ALA A 140 4.28 -19.44 7.16
N MET A 141 4.35 -18.26 7.77
CA MET A 141 5.36 -17.95 8.79
C MET A 141 5.16 -18.78 10.07
N VAL A 142 3.93 -18.94 10.52
CA VAL A 142 3.62 -19.72 11.75
C VAL A 142 3.93 -21.19 11.57
N THR A 143 3.61 -21.77 10.42
CA THR A 143 3.79 -23.21 10.15
C THR A 143 5.13 -23.55 9.53
N GLY A 144 5.87 -22.55 9.02
CA GLY A 144 7.12 -22.78 8.28
C GLY A 144 6.92 -23.37 6.88
N ARG A 145 5.68 -23.35 6.37
CA ARG A 145 5.34 -23.85 5.02
C ARG A 145 4.14 -23.11 4.45
N GLU A 146 4.01 -23.11 3.12
CA GLU A 146 2.84 -22.52 2.49
C GLU A 146 1.55 -23.26 2.87
N PRO A 147 0.44 -22.52 3.08
CA PRO A 147 -0.88 -23.12 3.29
C PRO A 147 -1.34 -23.94 2.09
N ALA A 148 -2.06 -25.00 2.38
CA ALA A 148 -2.68 -25.82 1.34
C ALA A 148 -3.85 -25.08 0.69
#